data_55d5f284c409edf5e5c19415700a9fa3
#
_entry.id   55d5f284c409edf5e5c19415700a9fa3
#
_cell.length_a   1.000
_cell.length_b   1.000
_cell.length_c   1.000
_cell.angle_alpha   90.00
_cell.angle_beta   90.00
_cell.angle_gamma   90.00
#
_symmetry.space_group_name_H-M   'P 1'
#
loop_
_entity.id
_entity.type
_entity.pdbx_description
1 polymer ?
#
loop_
_entity_poly.entity_id
_entity_poly.type
_entity_poly.pdbx_seq_one_letter_code
_entity_poly.pdbx_strand_id
1 'polypeptide(L)'
;SPREMATTMKPEQVTGVARDLGTKLRERGITMDFAPVLDVDGGSANGAIGDRSFSGDPAVAATYATAFAQGLREAGIEPVYKHFPGHGRASGDTHKQTSRTPALASLKEVDLPPFGKALSQVPAPVMLGHLVVPEWGDLPATLNPAAYNLLRSGDYPEGSPYDGVIVTDDLSGMKAISDRFSTPTAALTALTAGADIALWITTDDLPKAIDEVDAAVTDGRYPREKFEASFARATSLQPDK
;
A
#
# COMPACT_ATOMS: atom_id res chain seq x y z
N SER A 1 4.95 -18.66 6.78
CA SER A 1 4.54 -17.62 5.83
C SER A 1 3.04 -17.35 5.93
N PRO A 2 2.52 -16.21 5.40
CA PRO A 2 1.09 -15.94 5.31
C PRO A 2 0.30 -17.07 4.64
N ARG A 3 0.80 -17.60 3.55
CA ARG A 3 0.16 -18.74 2.86
C ARG A 3 0.08 -19.99 3.74
N GLU A 4 1.14 -20.28 4.46
CA GLU A 4 1.15 -21.43 5.40
C GLU A 4 0.14 -21.19 6.52
N MET A 5 0.08 -19.99 7.09
CA MET A 5 -0.93 -19.63 8.09
C MET A 5 -2.34 -19.86 7.57
N ALA A 6 -2.65 -19.40 6.34
CA ALA A 6 -3.98 -19.56 5.74
C ALA A 6 -4.37 -21.03 5.46
N THR A 7 -3.40 -21.93 5.32
CA THR A 7 -3.65 -23.37 5.07
C THR A 7 -3.68 -24.22 6.32
N THR A 8 -3.05 -23.76 7.42
CA THR A 8 -2.85 -24.58 8.64
C THR A 8 -3.54 -24.01 9.88
N MET A 9 -3.97 -22.76 9.86
CA MET A 9 -4.55 -22.07 11.01
C MET A 9 -5.95 -21.55 10.71
N LYS A 10 -6.75 -21.36 11.73
CA LYS A 10 -7.99 -20.57 11.64
C LYS A 10 -7.67 -19.06 11.72
N PRO A 11 -8.54 -18.18 11.19
CA PRO A 11 -8.31 -16.71 11.25
C PRO A 11 -8.03 -16.20 12.67
N GLU A 12 -8.73 -16.72 13.69
CA GLU A 12 -8.54 -16.29 15.08
C GLU A 12 -7.14 -16.66 15.62
N GLN A 13 -6.55 -17.74 15.14
CA GLN A 13 -5.19 -18.12 15.49
C GLN A 13 -4.16 -17.18 14.82
N VAL A 14 -4.45 -16.75 13.57
CA VAL A 14 -3.63 -15.75 12.86
C VAL A 14 -3.68 -14.40 13.57
N THR A 15 -4.83 -13.98 14.09
CA THR A 15 -4.94 -12.80 14.96
C THR A 15 -4.02 -12.90 16.17
N GLY A 16 -3.98 -14.07 16.84
CA GLY A 16 -3.07 -14.32 17.96
C GLY A 16 -1.61 -14.20 17.57
N VAL A 17 -1.20 -14.82 16.47
CA VAL A 17 0.20 -14.75 15.95
C VAL A 17 0.58 -13.31 15.63
N ALA A 18 -0.30 -12.55 14.96
CA ALA A 18 -0.05 -11.15 14.60
C ALA A 18 0.03 -10.25 15.85
N ARG A 19 -0.81 -10.47 16.86
CA ARG A 19 -0.74 -9.76 18.14
C ARG A 19 0.58 -10.02 18.86
N ASP A 20 1.03 -11.27 18.94
CA ASP A 20 2.31 -11.61 19.57
C ASP A 20 3.50 -11.00 18.82
N LEU A 21 3.45 -10.96 17.47
CA LEU A 21 4.41 -10.25 16.66
C LEU A 21 4.38 -8.75 16.94
N GLY A 22 3.19 -8.13 16.90
CA GLY A 22 3.00 -6.72 17.16
C GLY A 22 3.50 -6.29 18.52
N THR A 23 3.28 -7.09 19.57
CA THR A 23 3.82 -6.86 20.92
C THR A 23 5.34 -6.75 20.88
N LYS A 24 6.03 -7.67 20.20
CA LYS A 24 7.49 -7.64 20.05
C LYS A 24 8.00 -6.43 19.25
N LEU A 25 7.23 -5.99 18.26
CA LEU A 25 7.52 -4.75 17.50
C LEU A 25 7.36 -3.53 18.41
N ARG A 26 6.28 -3.47 19.17
CA ARG A 26 6.00 -2.37 20.10
C ARG A 26 7.08 -2.23 21.18
N GLU A 27 7.56 -3.34 21.74
CA GLU A 27 8.67 -3.36 22.69
C GLU A 27 9.96 -2.73 22.14
N ARG A 28 10.09 -2.65 20.81
CA ARG A 28 11.22 -2.03 20.10
C ARG A 28 10.95 -0.60 19.62
N GLY A 29 9.82 -0.03 20.03
CA GLY A 29 9.42 1.32 19.65
C GLY A 29 8.85 1.43 18.23
N ILE A 30 8.56 0.30 17.56
CA ILE A 30 7.90 0.30 16.24
C ILE A 30 6.41 0.52 16.47
N THR A 31 5.81 1.40 15.66
CA THR A 31 4.40 1.79 15.79
C THR A 31 3.57 1.43 14.56
N MET A 32 4.20 1.09 13.45
CA MET A 32 3.56 0.72 12.19
C MET A 32 4.29 -0.45 11.53
N ASP A 33 3.53 -1.37 10.92
CA ASP A 33 4.06 -2.46 10.12
C ASP A 33 3.44 -2.41 8.71
N PHE A 34 4.28 -2.43 7.66
CA PHE A 34 3.81 -2.53 6.27
C PHE A 34 3.33 -3.94 5.94
N ALA A 35 2.37 -4.40 6.72
CA ALA A 35 1.67 -5.67 6.63
C ALA A 35 0.21 -5.48 7.11
N PRO A 36 -0.70 -6.31 6.65
CA PRO A 36 -0.54 -7.50 5.80
C PRO A 36 -0.57 -7.23 4.30
N VAL A 37 -0.14 -8.25 3.53
CA VAL A 37 -0.37 -8.30 2.07
C VAL A 37 -1.81 -8.73 1.80
N LEU A 38 -2.52 -7.96 0.97
CA LEU A 38 -3.87 -8.26 0.47
C LEU A 38 -3.87 -8.79 -0.97
N ASP A 39 -2.70 -8.83 -1.61
CA ASP A 39 -2.57 -9.30 -2.99
C ASP A 39 -3.09 -10.73 -3.15
N VAL A 40 -3.89 -10.94 -4.18
CA VAL A 40 -4.42 -12.25 -4.57
C VAL A 40 -3.43 -12.94 -5.49
N ASP A 41 -2.74 -13.98 -5.00
CA ASP A 41 -1.73 -14.71 -5.76
C ASP A 41 -2.00 -16.21 -5.70
N GLY A 42 -1.98 -16.88 -6.84
CA GLY A 42 -2.16 -18.34 -6.95
C GLY A 42 -1.03 -19.17 -6.31
N GLY A 43 0.02 -18.53 -5.77
CA GLY A 43 1.09 -19.21 -5.04
C GLY A 43 2.19 -19.76 -5.91
N SER A 44 2.41 -19.18 -7.08
CA SER A 44 3.61 -19.48 -7.86
C SER A 44 4.87 -19.17 -7.04
N ALA A 45 5.74 -20.17 -6.87
CA ALA A 45 7.02 -19.99 -6.16
C ALA A 45 7.92 -18.92 -6.81
N ASN A 46 7.65 -18.56 -8.06
CA ASN A 46 8.36 -17.54 -8.83
C ASN A 46 7.55 -16.24 -8.99
N GLY A 47 6.37 -16.13 -8.38
CA GLY A 47 5.55 -14.91 -8.37
C GLY A 47 6.20 -13.80 -7.58
N ALA A 48 5.96 -12.55 -7.97
CA ALA A 48 6.51 -11.39 -7.25
C ALA A 48 6.03 -11.33 -5.79
N ILE A 49 4.83 -11.82 -5.50
CA ILE A 49 4.24 -11.88 -4.15
C ILE A 49 4.49 -13.25 -3.52
N GLY A 50 4.20 -14.33 -4.22
CA GLY A 50 4.47 -15.70 -3.76
C GLY A 50 3.73 -16.03 -2.47
N ASP A 51 4.44 -16.59 -1.50
CA ASP A 51 3.91 -17.04 -0.22
C ASP A 51 3.63 -15.90 0.80
N ARG A 52 3.95 -14.66 0.43
CA ARG A 52 3.51 -13.45 1.18
C ARG A 52 2.00 -13.22 1.05
N SER A 53 1.37 -13.70 -0.02
CA SER A 53 -0.09 -13.72 -0.18
C SER A 53 -0.70 -14.83 0.66
N PHE A 54 -1.80 -14.55 1.35
CA PHE A 54 -2.55 -15.56 2.09
C PHE A 54 -3.22 -16.58 1.15
N SER A 55 -3.75 -16.14 0.01
CA SER A 55 -4.49 -17.04 -0.90
C SER A 55 -4.59 -16.49 -2.32
N GLY A 56 -4.80 -17.39 -3.29
CA GLY A 56 -5.31 -17.08 -4.63
C GLY A 56 -6.82 -16.90 -4.69
N ASP A 57 -7.54 -17.14 -3.60
CA ASP A 57 -8.96 -16.84 -3.46
C ASP A 57 -9.13 -15.48 -2.78
N PRO A 58 -9.83 -14.49 -3.42
CA PRO A 58 -9.98 -13.15 -2.88
C PRO A 58 -10.67 -13.10 -1.50
N ALA A 59 -11.66 -13.95 -1.27
CA ALA A 59 -12.42 -13.96 -0.02
C ALA A 59 -11.57 -14.51 1.14
N VAL A 60 -10.76 -15.53 0.85
CA VAL A 60 -9.81 -16.12 1.80
C VAL A 60 -8.69 -15.11 2.09
N ALA A 61 -8.11 -14.48 1.05
CA ALA A 61 -7.07 -13.47 1.21
C ALA A 61 -7.55 -12.32 2.11
N ALA A 62 -8.75 -11.77 1.85
CA ALA A 62 -9.34 -10.73 2.67
C ALA A 62 -9.53 -11.18 4.14
N THR A 63 -10.08 -12.38 4.35
CA THR A 63 -10.36 -12.90 5.70
C THR A 63 -9.10 -13.01 6.56
N TYR A 64 -8.04 -13.60 6.01
CA TYR A 64 -6.79 -13.81 6.75
C TYR A 64 -5.96 -12.54 6.92
N ALA A 65 -5.94 -11.68 5.89
CA ALA A 65 -5.28 -10.38 6.00
C ALA A 65 -5.98 -9.49 7.05
N THR A 66 -7.32 -9.48 7.08
CA THR A 66 -8.08 -8.75 8.12
C THR A 66 -7.77 -9.28 9.52
N ALA A 67 -7.72 -10.60 9.69
CA ALA A 67 -7.36 -11.22 10.97
C ALA A 67 -5.94 -10.85 11.41
N PHE A 68 -5.00 -10.80 10.48
CA PHE A 68 -3.63 -10.35 10.76
C PHE A 68 -3.58 -8.88 11.16
N ALA A 69 -4.25 -8.00 10.41
CA ALA A 69 -4.35 -6.56 10.71
C ALA A 69 -4.98 -6.32 12.09
N GLN A 70 -6.04 -7.07 12.43
CA GLN A 70 -6.66 -7.00 13.75
C GLN A 70 -5.67 -7.32 14.87
N GLY A 71 -4.86 -8.38 14.71
CA GLY A 71 -3.86 -8.76 15.71
C GLY A 71 -2.77 -7.71 15.90
N LEU A 72 -2.27 -7.08 14.81
CA LEU A 72 -1.33 -5.97 14.90
C LEU A 72 -1.95 -4.79 15.67
N ARG A 73 -3.19 -4.44 15.36
CA ARG A 73 -3.91 -3.35 16.01
C ARG A 73 -4.13 -3.60 17.51
N GLU A 74 -4.47 -4.84 17.90
CA GLU A 74 -4.60 -5.23 19.30
C GLU A 74 -3.29 -5.06 20.09
N ALA A 75 -2.15 -5.14 19.42
CA ALA A 75 -0.83 -4.88 19.99
C ALA A 75 -0.40 -3.39 19.93
N GLY A 76 -1.24 -2.49 19.41
CA GLY A 76 -0.91 -1.06 19.25
C GLY A 76 0.04 -0.78 18.10
N ILE A 77 0.06 -1.65 17.07
CA ILE A 77 0.78 -1.45 15.81
C ILE A 77 -0.22 -1.10 14.72
N GLU A 78 0.03 -0.02 13.99
CA GLU A 78 -0.77 0.34 12.83
C GLU A 78 -0.45 -0.59 11.66
N PRO A 79 -1.41 -1.42 11.18
CA PRO A 79 -1.21 -2.25 10.00
C PRO A 79 -1.29 -1.41 8.71
N VAL A 80 -0.68 -1.87 7.62
CA VAL A 80 -0.79 -1.23 6.29
C VAL A 80 -1.13 -2.30 5.26
N TYR A 81 -2.29 -2.17 4.62
CA TYR A 81 -2.70 -3.08 3.53
C TYR A 81 -1.95 -2.78 2.24
N LYS A 82 -1.45 -3.84 1.56
CA LYS A 82 -0.65 -3.70 0.36
C LYS A 82 -0.83 -4.86 -0.62
N HIS A 83 -0.60 -4.64 -1.91
CA HIS A 83 -0.21 -3.43 -2.63
C HIS A 83 -1.33 -3.01 -3.58
N PHE A 84 -2.06 -1.96 -3.24
CA PHE A 84 -3.15 -1.47 -4.11
C PHE A 84 -2.60 -1.02 -5.48
N PRO A 85 -3.25 -1.32 -6.62
CA PRO A 85 -4.57 -1.95 -6.78
C PRO A 85 -4.55 -3.49 -6.90
N GLY A 86 -3.48 -4.17 -6.52
CA GLY A 86 -3.32 -5.64 -6.55
C GLY A 86 -2.11 -6.08 -7.37
N HIS A 87 -1.11 -6.63 -6.69
CA HIS A 87 0.17 -7.05 -7.28
C HIS A 87 0.19 -8.54 -7.65
N GLY A 88 -0.66 -9.35 -7.01
CA GLY A 88 -0.53 -10.81 -7.07
C GLY A 88 -0.70 -11.41 -8.46
N ARG A 89 -1.50 -10.80 -9.32
CA ARG A 89 -1.73 -11.23 -10.70
C ARG A 89 -1.01 -10.38 -11.75
N ALA A 90 -0.13 -9.46 -11.31
CA ALA A 90 0.63 -8.63 -12.24
C ALA A 90 1.74 -9.44 -12.94
N SER A 91 2.04 -9.07 -14.17
CA SER A 91 3.14 -9.65 -14.94
C SER A 91 4.45 -8.94 -14.57
N GLY A 92 5.46 -9.71 -14.16
CA GLY A 92 6.79 -9.18 -13.83
C GLY A 92 6.93 -8.82 -12.34
N ASP A 93 8.15 -8.45 -11.98
CA ASP A 93 8.59 -8.12 -10.65
C ASP A 93 9.06 -6.65 -10.63
N THR A 94 8.41 -5.79 -9.86
CA THR A 94 8.67 -4.35 -9.79
C THR A 94 10.09 -4.01 -9.32
N HIS A 95 10.75 -4.93 -8.62
CA HIS A 95 12.16 -4.78 -8.26
C HIS A 95 13.10 -4.89 -9.47
N LYS A 96 12.66 -5.56 -10.55
CA LYS A 96 13.49 -5.85 -11.72
C LYS A 96 13.09 -5.08 -12.96
N GLN A 97 11.81 -4.74 -13.09
CA GLN A 97 11.23 -4.10 -14.28
C GLN A 97 9.85 -3.49 -13.99
N THR A 98 9.31 -2.76 -14.98
CA THR A 98 7.92 -2.33 -14.96
C THR A 98 6.99 -3.55 -14.93
N SER A 99 6.07 -3.58 -13.98
CA SER A 99 5.08 -4.65 -13.81
C SER A 99 3.70 -4.14 -14.25
N ARG A 100 2.98 -4.95 -15.04
CA ARG A 100 1.65 -4.59 -15.54
C ARG A 100 0.60 -5.49 -14.91
N THR A 101 -0.49 -4.88 -14.47
CA THR A 101 -1.66 -5.60 -13.97
C THR A 101 -2.49 -6.18 -15.12
N PRO A 102 -3.42 -7.11 -14.84
CA PRO A 102 -4.57 -7.31 -15.70
C PRO A 102 -5.36 -6.02 -15.97
N ALA A 103 -6.29 -6.04 -16.91
CA ALA A 103 -7.19 -4.93 -17.17
C ALA A 103 -7.96 -4.50 -15.91
N LEU A 104 -8.30 -3.21 -15.79
CA LEU A 104 -9.00 -2.64 -14.63
C LEU A 104 -10.30 -3.38 -14.30
N ALA A 105 -11.05 -3.82 -15.32
CA ALA A 105 -12.25 -4.61 -15.11
C ALA A 105 -11.94 -5.93 -14.35
N SER A 106 -10.85 -6.60 -14.70
CA SER A 106 -10.42 -7.82 -14.01
C SER A 106 -9.87 -7.54 -12.61
N LEU A 107 -9.22 -6.39 -12.38
CA LEU A 107 -8.86 -5.95 -11.02
C LEU A 107 -10.10 -5.74 -10.15
N LYS A 108 -11.13 -5.09 -10.70
CA LYS A 108 -12.42 -4.88 -10.00
C LYS A 108 -13.12 -6.19 -9.64
N GLU A 109 -12.93 -7.25 -10.41
CA GLU A 109 -13.54 -8.56 -10.12
C GLU A 109 -12.77 -9.34 -9.05
N VAL A 110 -11.45 -9.23 -8.98
CA VAL A 110 -10.61 -10.16 -8.21
C VAL A 110 -9.72 -9.47 -7.18
N ASP A 111 -8.94 -8.45 -7.58
CA ASP A 111 -7.88 -7.90 -6.71
C ASP A 111 -8.37 -6.78 -5.79
N LEU A 112 -9.37 -6.00 -6.20
CA LEU A 112 -9.87 -4.86 -5.45
C LEU A 112 -10.87 -5.22 -4.33
N PRO A 113 -11.77 -6.22 -4.47
CA PRO A 113 -12.71 -6.58 -3.42
C PRO A 113 -12.08 -6.88 -2.06
N PRO A 114 -10.90 -7.55 -1.96
CA PRO A 114 -10.20 -7.75 -0.70
C PRO A 114 -9.90 -6.45 0.05
N PHE A 115 -9.52 -5.37 -0.65
CA PHE A 115 -9.26 -4.06 -0.03
C PHE A 115 -10.53 -3.46 0.56
N GLY A 116 -11.62 -3.43 -0.21
CA GLY A 116 -12.91 -2.92 0.30
C GLY A 116 -13.37 -3.68 1.53
N LYS A 117 -13.34 -5.01 1.47
CA LYS A 117 -13.75 -5.88 2.57
C LYS A 117 -12.87 -5.69 3.82
N ALA A 118 -11.56 -5.67 3.66
CA ALA A 118 -10.65 -5.49 4.79
C ALA A 118 -10.79 -4.12 5.43
N LEU A 119 -10.84 -3.04 4.63
CA LEU A 119 -11.01 -1.67 5.10
C LEU A 119 -12.33 -1.43 5.84
N SER A 120 -13.41 -2.11 5.44
CA SER A 120 -14.70 -2.03 6.14
C SER A 120 -14.69 -2.67 7.53
N GLN A 121 -13.82 -3.64 7.78
CA GLN A 121 -13.73 -4.38 9.03
C GLN A 121 -12.64 -3.83 9.96
N VAL A 122 -11.47 -3.57 9.42
CA VAL A 122 -10.31 -3.01 10.13
C VAL A 122 -9.76 -1.86 9.29
N PRO A 123 -10.26 -0.62 9.47
CA PRO A 123 -9.73 0.55 8.75
C PRO A 123 -8.23 0.70 9.00
N ALA A 124 -7.43 0.90 7.98
CA ALA A 124 -5.96 0.99 8.08
C ALA A 124 -5.40 1.77 6.89
N PRO A 125 -4.18 2.32 6.98
CA PRO A 125 -3.46 2.85 5.83
C PRO A 125 -3.34 1.85 4.68
N VAL A 126 -3.23 2.38 3.46
CA VAL A 126 -3.07 1.58 2.24
C VAL A 126 -1.79 1.97 1.52
N MET A 127 -0.98 0.98 1.18
CA MET A 127 0.21 1.17 0.35
C MET A 127 -0.11 0.89 -1.12
N LEU A 128 0.22 1.84 -1.99
CA LEU A 128 0.16 1.66 -3.44
C LEU A 128 1.44 0.98 -3.95
N GLY A 129 1.28 0.01 -4.84
CA GLY A 129 2.40 -0.64 -5.53
C GLY A 129 2.79 0.06 -6.83
N HIS A 130 4.01 -0.23 -7.34
CA HIS A 130 4.52 0.33 -8.60
C HIS A 130 4.00 -0.43 -9.83
N LEU A 131 2.69 -0.47 -9.98
CA LEU A 131 1.99 -1.26 -10.99
C LEU A 131 1.41 -0.37 -12.07
N VAL A 132 1.62 -0.74 -13.32
CA VAL A 132 0.99 -0.07 -14.47
C VAL A 132 -0.34 -0.77 -14.76
N VAL A 133 -1.44 -0.04 -14.61
CA VAL A 133 -2.78 -0.47 -15.03
C VAL A 133 -3.00 0.01 -16.46
N PRO A 134 -3.27 -0.89 -17.42
CA PRO A 134 -3.29 -0.54 -18.84
C PRO A 134 -4.19 0.66 -19.18
N GLU A 135 -5.34 0.77 -18.55
CA GLU A 135 -6.33 1.83 -18.81
C GLU A 135 -5.90 3.21 -18.26
N TRP A 136 -4.90 3.26 -17.39
CA TRP A 136 -4.39 4.51 -16.80
C TRP A 136 -3.12 5.02 -17.48
N GLY A 137 -2.65 4.36 -18.55
CA GLY A 137 -1.43 4.72 -19.27
C GLY A 137 -0.17 4.09 -18.68
N ASP A 138 0.99 4.72 -18.89
CA ASP A 138 2.30 4.11 -18.59
C ASP A 138 2.92 4.54 -17.24
N LEU A 139 2.21 5.36 -16.46
CA LEU A 139 2.68 5.70 -15.12
C LEU A 139 2.31 4.59 -14.13
N PRO A 140 3.23 4.20 -13.25
CA PRO A 140 2.91 3.32 -12.12
C PRO A 140 1.83 3.91 -11.22
N ALA A 141 1.00 3.08 -10.61
CA ALA A 141 -0.10 3.49 -9.74
C ALA A 141 0.36 4.46 -8.62
N THR A 142 1.55 4.28 -8.07
CA THR A 142 2.16 5.19 -7.09
C THR A 142 2.39 6.61 -7.59
N LEU A 143 2.49 6.82 -8.90
CA LEU A 143 2.69 8.13 -9.52
C LEU A 143 1.46 8.60 -10.32
N ASN A 144 0.38 7.81 -10.33
CA ASN A 144 -0.77 8.03 -11.20
C ASN A 144 -2.01 8.47 -10.39
N PRO A 145 -2.53 9.69 -10.61
CA PRO A 145 -3.72 10.18 -9.90
C PRO A 145 -4.95 9.26 -9.99
N ALA A 146 -5.08 8.47 -11.07
CA ALA A 146 -6.22 7.57 -11.23
C ALA A 146 -6.28 6.49 -10.14
N ALA A 147 -5.12 6.00 -9.68
CA ALA A 147 -5.05 5.01 -8.60
C ALA A 147 -5.55 5.59 -7.26
N TYR A 148 -5.11 6.80 -6.94
CA TYR A 148 -5.54 7.51 -5.73
C TYR A 148 -7.03 7.85 -5.78
N ASN A 149 -7.51 8.33 -6.91
CA ASN A 149 -8.93 8.64 -7.11
C ASN A 149 -9.81 7.39 -6.96
N LEU A 150 -9.38 6.25 -7.50
CA LEU A 150 -10.11 4.99 -7.35
C LEU A 150 -10.20 4.55 -5.87
N LEU A 151 -9.08 4.60 -5.14
CA LEU A 151 -9.07 4.26 -3.72
C LEU A 151 -9.90 5.25 -2.90
N ARG A 152 -9.75 6.56 -3.12
CA ARG A 152 -10.49 7.61 -2.41
C ARG A 152 -12.00 7.54 -2.66
N SER A 153 -12.43 7.29 -3.89
CA SER A 153 -13.85 7.18 -4.23
C SER A 153 -14.49 5.88 -3.76
N GLY A 154 -13.71 4.81 -3.64
CA GLY A 154 -14.24 3.47 -3.39
C GLY A 154 -15.06 2.90 -4.55
N ASP A 155 -14.87 3.40 -5.80
CA ASP A 155 -15.60 2.93 -6.99
C ASP A 155 -15.09 1.57 -7.49
N TYR A 156 -15.20 0.58 -6.63
CA TYR A 156 -14.92 -0.82 -6.90
C TYR A 156 -15.76 -1.71 -5.96
N PRO A 157 -15.97 -3.01 -6.29
CA PRO A 157 -16.76 -3.91 -5.46
C PRO A 157 -16.25 -3.99 -4.02
N GLU A 158 -17.17 -3.98 -3.06
CA GLU A 158 -16.88 -3.90 -1.61
C GLU A 158 -16.21 -2.58 -1.18
N GLY A 159 -15.90 -1.67 -2.10
CA GLY A 159 -15.28 -0.39 -1.82
C GLY A 159 -16.25 0.61 -1.19
N SER A 160 -15.71 1.56 -0.46
CA SER A 160 -16.40 2.72 0.10
C SER A 160 -15.46 3.94 0.08
N PRO A 161 -15.98 5.18 0.16
CA PRO A 161 -15.13 6.35 0.25
C PRO A 161 -14.06 6.19 1.35
N TYR A 162 -12.80 6.45 0.98
CA TYR A 162 -11.66 6.23 1.86
C TYR A 162 -10.94 7.54 2.17
N ASP A 163 -10.87 7.91 3.43
CA ASP A 163 -10.16 9.10 3.91
C ASP A 163 -8.95 8.78 4.81
N GLY A 164 -8.54 7.52 4.86
CA GLY A 164 -7.34 7.10 5.57
C GLY A 164 -6.05 7.48 4.85
N VAL A 165 -4.91 7.17 5.49
CA VAL A 165 -3.58 7.48 4.95
C VAL A 165 -3.22 6.58 3.78
N ILE A 166 -2.69 7.18 2.72
CA ILE A 166 -2.14 6.47 1.56
C ILE A 166 -0.62 6.66 1.52
N VAL A 167 0.10 5.54 1.50
CA VAL A 167 1.57 5.53 1.42
C VAL A 167 2.03 4.91 0.09
N THR A 168 3.15 5.37 -0.45
CA THR A 168 3.75 4.71 -1.62
C THR A 168 4.56 3.49 -1.20
N ASP A 169 4.80 2.56 -2.12
CA ASP A 169 5.90 1.63 -2.00
C ASP A 169 7.24 2.35 -2.19
N ASP A 170 8.39 1.67 -2.03
CA ASP A 170 9.73 2.28 -2.07
C ASP A 170 10.03 2.96 -3.41
N LEU A 171 10.14 4.28 -3.39
CA LEU A 171 10.40 5.10 -4.57
C LEU A 171 11.88 5.10 -5.03
N SER A 172 12.81 4.53 -4.25
CA SER A 172 14.25 4.61 -4.51
C SER A 172 14.85 3.29 -5.00
N GLY A 173 14.44 2.16 -4.42
CA GLY A 173 15.08 0.86 -4.65
C GLY A 173 14.46 0.03 -5.77
N MET A 174 13.29 0.41 -6.28
CA MET A 174 12.56 -0.37 -7.27
C MET A 174 12.75 0.18 -8.68
N LYS A 175 13.25 -0.65 -9.61
CA LYS A 175 13.53 -0.25 -11.01
C LYS A 175 12.31 0.27 -11.75
N ALA A 176 11.12 -0.16 -11.39
CA ALA A 176 9.87 0.38 -11.92
C ALA A 176 9.76 1.91 -11.80
N ILE A 177 10.45 2.50 -10.81
CA ILE A 177 10.50 3.94 -10.55
C ILE A 177 11.90 4.50 -10.85
N SER A 178 12.96 3.94 -10.23
CA SER A 178 14.31 4.50 -10.24
C SER A 178 14.97 4.56 -11.64
N ASP A 179 14.53 3.73 -12.58
CA ASP A 179 14.99 3.80 -13.98
C ASP A 179 14.46 5.03 -14.73
N ARG A 180 13.43 5.71 -14.22
CA ARG A 180 12.70 6.80 -14.92
C ARG A 180 12.68 8.13 -14.15
N PHE A 181 12.77 8.07 -12.84
CA PHE A 181 12.61 9.23 -11.96
C PHE A 181 13.72 9.27 -10.90
N SER A 182 14.19 10.47 -10.58
CA SER A 182 14.96 10.67 -9.35
C SER A 182 14.05 10.53 -8.13
N THR A 183 14.59 10.17 -6.98
CA THR A 183 13.80 10.05 -5.73
C THR A 183 13.03 11.34 -5.38
N PRO A 184 13.63 12.55 -5.42
CA PRO A 184 12.89 13.79 -5.18
C PRO A 184 11.72 14.00 -6.14
N THR A 185 11.94 13.80 -7.43
CA THR A 185 10.90 13.93 -8.46
C THR A 185 9.79 12.90 -8.28
N ALA A 186 10.13 11.64 -7.96
CA ALA A 186 9.15 10.60 -7.69
C ALA A 186 8.32 10.93 -6.45
N ALA A 187 8.95 11.41 -5.38
CA ALA A 187 8.28 11.81 -4.15
C ALA A 187 7.28 12.96 -4.40
N LEU A 188 7.72 14.04 -5.05
CA LEU A 188 6.82 15.14 -5.41
C LEU A 188 5.68 14.68 -6.31
N THR A 189 5.95 13.84 -7.32
CA THR A 189 4.93 13.34 -8.24
C THR A 189 3.90 12.49 -7.49
N ALA A 190 4.33 11.61 -6.59
CA ALA A 190 3.42 10.79 -5.78
C ALA A 190 2.54 11.64 -4.85
N LEU A 191 3.13 12.60 -4.14
CA LEU A 191 2.40 13.49 -3.25
C LEU A 191 1.37 14.34 -4.01
N THR A 192 1.75 14.90 -5.15
CA THR A 192 0.81 15.68 -5.99
C THR A 192 -0.27 14.80 -6.62
N ALA A 193 0.02 13.52 -6.89
CA ALA A 193 -0.96 12.55 -7.37
C ALA A 193 -1.99 12.15 -6.30
N GLY A 194 -1.64 12.23 -5.00
CA GLY A 194 -2.58 11.97 -3.90
C GLY A 194 -2.05 11.11 -2.76
N ALA A 195 -0.75 10.77 -2.74
CA ALA A 195 -0.12 10.13 -1.59
C ALA A 195 -0.08 11.08 -0.39
N ASP A 196 -0.19 10.53 0.80
CA ASP A 196 0.00 11.27 2.06
C ASP A 196 1.43 11.08 2.57
N ILE A 197 2.03 9.94 2.29
CA ILE A 197 3.40 9.60 2.67
C ILE A 197 4.14 9.05 1.45
N ALA A 198 5.26 9.68 1.08
CA ALA A 198 6.20 9.17 0.10
C ALA A 198 7.28 8.37 0.83
N LEU A 199 7.42 7.07 0.50
CA LEU A 199 8.38 6.17 1.12
C LEU A 199 9.60 5.95 0.22
N TRP A 200 10.80 6.04 0.79
CA TRP A 200 12.05 5.56 0.18
C TRP A 200 13.05 5.12 1.25
N ILE A 201 14.04 4.32 0.89
CA ILE A 201 14.92 3.62 1.84
C ILE A 201 16.29 4.28 2.05
N THR A 202 16.62 5.36 1.35
CA THR A 202 17.88 6.09 1.51
C THR A 202 17.64 7.48 2.07
N THR A 203 18.64 8.09 2.69
CA THR A 203 18.56 9.46 3.21
C THR A 203 19.28 10.49 2.35
N ASP A 204 20.01 10.05 1.32
CA ASP A 204 20.92 10.89 0.54
C ASP A 204 20.20 12.03 -0.18
N ASP A 205 18.99 11.80 -0.68
CA ASP A 205 18.17 12.77 -1.40
C ASP A 205 17.13 13.49 -0.54
N LEU A 206 17.08 13.24 0.77
CA LEU A 206 16.06 13.82 1.65
C LEU A 206 16.03 15.37 1.60
N PRO A 207 17.15 16.10 1.70
CA PRO A 207 17.12 17.56 1.60
C PRO A 207 16.53 18.06 0.27
N LYS A 208 16.93 17.43 -0.84
CA LYS A 208 16.43 17.81 -2.17
C LYS A 208 14.93 17.53 -2.33
N ALA A 209 14.44 16.40 -1.78
CA ALA A 209 13.02 16.08 -1.82
C ALA A 209 12.20 17.11 -1.02
N ILE A 210 12.69 17.54 0.13
CA ILE A 210 12.06 18.58 0.93
C ILE A 210 12.03 19.91 0.15
N ASP A 211 13.17 20.32 -0.43
CA ASP A 211 13.28 21.55 -1.20
C ASP A 211 12.34 21.56 -2.41
N GLU A 212 12.22 20.43 -3.14
CA GLU A 212 11.30 20.30 -4.27
C GLU A 212 9.82 20.40 -3.85
N VAL A 213 9.44 19.77 -2.73
CA VAL A 213 8.08 19.85 -2.21
C VAL A 213 7.76 21.27 -1.73
N ASP A 214 8.65 21.92 -0.96
CA ASP A 214 8.48 23.29 -0.49
C ASP A 214 8.33 24.28 -1.65
N ALA A 215 9.19 24.18 -2.64
CA ALA A 215 9.10 24.97 -3.85
C ALA A 215 7.76 24.74 -4.58
N ALA A 216 7.32 23.49 -4.72
CA ALA A 216 6.08 23.15 -5.39
C ALA A 216 4.82 23.67 -4.66
N VAL A 217 4.84 23.69 -3.33
CA VAL A 217 3.77 24.30 -2.51
C VAL A 217 3.79 25.81 -2.66
N THR A 218 4.98 26.41 -2.69
CA THR A 218 5.15 27.87 -2.78
C THR A 218 4.72 28.40 -4.15
N ASP A 219 5.05 27.73 -5.24
CA ASP A 219 4.71 28.15 -6.61
C ASP A 219 3.34 27.62 -7.10
N GLY A 220 2.63 26.84 -6.29
CA GLY A 220 1.28 26.33 -6.56
C GLY A 220 1.22 25.06 -7.43
N ARG A 221 2.35 24.46 -7.81
CA ARG A 221 2.37 23.13 -8.49
C ARG A 221 1.83 22.03 -7.58
N TYR A 222 2.04 22.15 -6.26
CA TYR A 222 1.33 21.35 -5.26
C TYR A 222 0.38 22.26 -4.49
N PRO A 223 -0.95 22.22 -4.77
CA PRO A 223 -1.90 23.11 -4.12
C PRO A 223 -1.83 23.00 -2.59
N ARG A 224 -1.69 24.15 -1.91
CA ARG A 224 -1.53 24.20 -0.45
C ARG A 224 -2.63 23.47 0.30
N GLU A 225 -3.87 23.59 -0.12
CA GLU A 225 -5.01 22.89 0.47
C GLU A 225 -4.84 21.36 0.42
N LYS A 226 -4.34 20.82 -0.71
CA LYS A 226 -4.04 19.37 -0.82
C LYS A 226 -2.89 18.95 0.08
N PHE A 227 -1.83 19.77 0.15
CA PHE A 227 -0.71 19.53 1.06
C PHE A 227 -1.16 19.49 2.52
N GLU A 228 -1.94 20.48 2.97
CA GLU A 228 -2.45 20.55 4.35
C GLU A 228 -3.36 19.38 4.69
N ALA A 229 -4.26 18.98 3.78
CA ALA A 229 -5.10 17.81 3.97
C ALA A 229 -4.29 16.52 4.07
N SER A 230 -3.27 16.35 3.23
CA SER A 230 -2.35 15.21 3.26
C SER A 230 -1.53 15.18 4.56
N PHE A 231 -0.99 16.33 4.96
CA PHE A 231 -0.24 16.47 6.22
C PHE A 231 -1.10 16.12 7.44
N ALA A 232 -2.35 16.57 7.47
CA ALA A 232 -3.29 16.26 8.55
C ALA A 232 -3.54 14.75 8.66
N ARG A 233 -3.73 14.03 7.54
CA ARG A 233 -3.87 12.58 7.55
C ARG A 233 -2.60 11.88 8.01
N ALA A 234 -1.45 12.25 7.45
CA ALA A 234 -0.16 11.64 7.83
C ALA A 234 0.14 11.81 9.33
N THR A 235 -0.16 12.98 9.90
CA THR A 235 0.09 13.27 11.32
C THR A 235 -0.91 12.60 12.26
N SER A 236 -2.10 12.19 11.77
CA SER A 236 -3.07 11.43 12.56
C SER A 236 -2.59 10.02 12.97
N LEU A 237 -1.56 9.50 12.28
CA LEU A 237 -0.93 8.21 12.61
C LEU A 237 0.08 8.30 13.77
N GLN A 238 0.35 9.50 14.30
CA GLN A 238 1.27 9.61 15.44
C GLN A 238 0.61 8.98 16.67
N PRO A 239 1.31 8.07 17.38
CA PRO A 239 0.80 7.55 18.64
C PRO A 239 0.61 8.71 19.62
N ASP A 240 -0.49 8.66 20.37
CA ASP A 240 -0.69 9.58 21.49
C ASP A 240 0.55 9.59 22.36
N LYS A 241 1.03 10.80 22.70
CA LYS A 241 2.24 11.01 23.52
C LYS A 241 2.04 10.56 24.94
#